data_e4cee51dc38de976cb989b228e074553
#
_entry.id   e4cee51dc38de976cb989b228e074553
#
_cell.length_a   1.000
_cell.length_b   1.000
_cell.length_c   1.000
_cell.angle_alpha   90.00
_cell.angle_beta   90.00
_cell.angle_gamma   90.00
#
_symmetry.space_group_name_H-M   'P 1'
#
loop_
_entity.id
_entity.type
_entity.pdbx_description
1 polymer ?
#
loop_
_entity_poly.entity_id
_entity_poly.type
_entity_poly.pdbx_seq_one_letter_code
_entity_poly.pdbx_strand_id
1 'polypeptide(L)'
;MRRNRQDIIRELHNYFQVSELVCEHTHSEWGERSWQFLDTNYLACLLIIRRDILQLPMTCNHSGANHRGLRCNRCDLVKDKSSVYLSSHVLGKAGDFTVKGLTAQEARSRIRNMA
;
A
#
# COMPACT_ATOMS: atom_id res chain seq x y z
N MET A 1 -21.28 8.41 5.56
CA MET A 1 -20.88 7.97 6.90
C MET A 1 -19.38 7.72 6.95
N ARG A 2 -18.71 8.30 7.92
CA ARG A 2 -17.28 8.19 8.05
C ARG A 2 -16.90 6.85 8.67
N ARG A 3 -16.09 6.06 7.98
CA ARG A 3 -15.61 4.80 8.53
C ARG A 3 -14.41 5.05 9.43
N ASN A 4 -14.33 4.32 10.52
CA ASN A 4 -13.15 4.40 11.37
C ASN A 4 -12.03 3.51 10.79
N ARG A 5 -10.81 3.75 11.27
CA ARG A 5 -9.61 3.06 10.79
C ARG A 5 -9.70 1.54 10.91
N GLN A 6 -10.24 1.05 12.01
CA GLN A 6 -10.34 -0.39 12.24
C GLN A 6 -11.28 -1.07 11.27
N ASP A 7 -12.38 -0.41 10.91
CA ASP A 7 -13.32 -0.95 9.91
C ASP A 7 -12.69 -1.01 8.54
N ILE A 8 -11.91 0.02 8.17
CA ILE A 8 -11.18 0.05 6.90
C ILE A 8 -10.19 -1.12 6.84
N ILE A 9 -9.40 -1.31 7.88
CA ILE A 9 -8.41 -2.39 7.94
C ILE A 9 -9.10 -3.75 7.87
N ARG A 10 -10.22 -3.91 8.58
CA ARG A 10 -10.96 -5.16 8.58
C ARG A 10 -11.43 -5.52 7.16
N GLU A 11 -11.93 -4.56 6.41
CA GLU A 11 -12.35 -4.80 5.03
C GLU A 11 -11.17 -5.05 4.11
N LEU A 12 -10.04 -4.35 4.32
CA LEU A 12 -8.85 -4.56 3.51
C LEU A 12 -8.29 -5.97 3.66
N HIS A 13 -8.50 -6.63 4.80
CA HIS A 13 -8.11 -8.03 4.99
C HIS A 13 -8.75 -8.97 3.97
N ASN A 14 -9.87 -8.59 3.36
CA ASN A 14 -10.49 -9.39 2.31
C ASN A 14 -9.71 -9.36 1.00
N TYR A 15 -8.80 -8.40 0.85
CA TYR A 15 -8.10 -8.14 -0.41
C TYR A 15 -6.58 -8.18 -0.27
N PHE A 16 -6.04 -7.83 0.87
CA PHE A 16 -4.60 -7.70 1.09
C PHE A 16 -4.17 -8.29 2.41
N GLN A 17 -2.97 -8.86 2.42
CA GLN A 17 -2.24 -9.13 3.66
C GLN A 17 -1.31 -7.94 3.91
N VAL A 18 -1.10 -7.57 5.18
CA VAL A 18 -0.25 -6.43 5.49
C VAL A 18 1.19 -6.63 5.00
N SER A 19 1.64 -7.89 4.92
CA SER A 19 2.96 -8.21 4.38
C SER A 19 3.16 -7.74 2.93
N GLU A 20 2.08 -7.55 2.19
CA GLU A 20 2.15 -7.02 0.82
C GLU A 20 2.33 -5.50 0.78
N LEU A 21 1.98 -4.80 1.85
CA LEU A 21 1.87 -3.33 1.87
C LEU A 21 3.04 -2.67 2.58
N VAL A 22 3.87 -3.43 3.27
CA VAL A 22 5.04 -2.93 4.00
C VAL A 22 6.27 -3.71 3.59
N CYS A 23 7.46 -3.17 3.87
CA CYS A 23 8.71 -3.86 3.59
C CYS A 23 8.85 -5.09 4.49
N GLU A 24 9.71 -6.02 4.08
CA GLU A 24 9.94 -7.25 4.86
C GLU A 24 10.50 -6.98 6.25
N HIS A 25 11.32 -5.92 6.41
CA HIS A 25 11.86 -5.55 7.72
C HIS A 25 10.76 -5.19 8.70
N THR A 26 9.81 -4.36 8.26
CA THR A 26 8.69 -3.94 9.10
C THR A 26 7.79 -5.12 9.44
N HIS A 27 7.46 -5.94 8.45
CA HIS A 27 6.60 -7.10 8.70
C HIS A 27 7.27 -8.12 9.62
N SER A 28 8.57 -8.35 9.45
CA SER A 28 9.32 -9.29 10.28
C SER A 28 9.32 -8.87 11.76
N GLU A 29 9.41 -7.57 12.03
CA GLU A 29 9.48 -7.05 13.39
C GLU A 29 8.11 -6.83 14.02
N TRP A 30 7.14 -6.36 13.23
CA TRP A 30 5.84 -5.92 13.75
C TRP A 30 4.67 -6.83 13.39
N GLY A 31 4.84 -7.72 12.40
CA GLY A 31 3.79 -8.66 11.98
C GLY A 31 2.50 -7.95 11.63
N GLU A 32 1.38 -8.43 12.14
CA GLU A 32 0.06 -7.87 11.89
C GLU A 32 -0.07 -6.43 12.39
N ARG A 33 0.74 -6.05 13.35
CA ARG A 33 0.75 -4.68 13.89
C ARG A 33 1.36 -3.67 12.90
N SER A 34 1.90 -4.14 11.78
CA SER A 34 2.45 -3.26 10.73
C SER A 34 1.40 -2.31 10.15
N TRP A 35 0.11 -2.64 10.25
CA TRP A 35 -0.97 -1.75 9.81
C TRP A 35 -0.86 -0.35 10.42
N GLN A 36 -0.33 -0.24 11.64
CA GLN A 36 -0.24 1.02 12.36
C GLN A 36 0.63 2.07 11.66
N PHE A 37 1.52 1.64 10.77
CA PHE A 37 2.43 2.54 10.06
C PHE A 37 1.84 3.08 8.76
N LEU A 38 0.65 2.64 8.37
CA LEU A 38 0.01 3.06 7.13
C LEU A 38 -1.03 4.14 7.41
N ASP A 39 -1.00 5.20 6.61
CA ASP A 39 -1.87 6.35 6.75
C ASP A 39 -3.34 5.96 6.53
N THR A 40 -4.23 6.48 7.35
CA THR A 40 -5.67 6.15 7.28
C THR A 40 -6.30 6.58 5.96
N ASN A 41 -5.97 7.77 5.46
CA ASN A 41 -6.51 8.24 4.18
C ASN A 41 -6.00 7.40 3.01
N TYR A 42 -4.73 7.00 3.05
CA TYR A 42 -4.16 6.09 2.07
C TYR A 42 -4.92 4.75 2.07
N LEU A 43 -5.16 4.18 3.25
CA LEU A 43 -5.88 2.93 3.37
C LEU A 43 -7.32 3.04 2.88
N ALA A 44 -7.99 4.14 3.18
CA ALA A 44 -9.35 4.38 2.71
C ALA A 44 -9.41 4.47 1.19
N CYS A 45 -8.47 5.20 0.58
CA CYS A 45 -8.38 5.30 -0.87
C CYS A 45 -8.09 3.95 -1.51
N LEU A 46 -7.17 3.19 -0.93
CA LEU A 46 -6.83 1.85 -1.42
C LEU A 46 -8.05 0.93 -1.43
N LEU A 47 -8.83 0.97 -0.35
CA LEU A 47 -10.04 0.16 -0.25
C LEU A 47 -11.05 0.53 -1.34
N ILE A 48 -11.30 1.82 -1.53
CA ILE A 48 -12.23 2.31 -2.55
C ILE A 48 -11.76 1.88 -3.94
N ILE A 49 -10.49 2.06 -4.24
CA ILE A 49 -9.94 1.69 -5.55
C ILE A 49 -10.10 0.20 -5.79
N ARG A 50 -9.73 -0.63 -4.83
CA ARG A 50 -9.78 -2.09 -4.98
C ARG A 50 -11.20 -2.62 -5.03
N ARG A 51 -12.04 -2.18 -4.12
CA ARG A 51 -13.38 -2.76 -3.93
C ARG A 51 -14.41 -2.16 -4.88
N ASP A 52 -14.37 -0.82 -5.05
CA ASP A 52 -15.47 -0.12 -5.73
C ASP A 52 -15.14 0.29 -7.16
N ILE A 53 -13.91 0.67 -7.46
CA ILE A 53 -13.54 1.19 -8.77
C ILE A 53 -13.02 0.10 -9.71
N LEU A 54 -11.93 -0.53 -9.36
CA LEU A 54 -11.28 -1.52 -10.25
C LEU A 54 -11.90 -2.90 -10.13
N GLN A 55 -12.22 -3.33 -8.93
CA GLN A 55 -12.83 -4.64 -8.64
C GLN A 55 -12.01 -5.80 -9.19
N LEU A 56 -10.68 -5.64 -9.24
CA LEU A 56 -9.73 -6.60 -9.77
C LEU A 56 -8.59 -6.81 -8.77
N PRO A 57 -7.99 -8.01 -8.73
CA PRO A 57 -6.85 -8.23 -7.85
C PRO A 57 -5.74 -7.25 -8.11
N MET A 58 -5.17 -6.72 -7.04
CA MET A 58 -4.06 -5.77 -7.06
C MET A 58 -2.92 -6.33 -6.23
N THR A 59 -1.69 -6.18 -6.71
CA THR A 59 -0.49 -6.66 -6.02
C THR A 59 0.47 -5.51 -5.79
N CYS A 60 0.93 -5.34 -4.54
CA CYS A 60 1.94 -4.36 -4.18
C CYS A 60 3.30 -5.07 -4.10
N ASN A 61 3.75 -5.46 -2.91
CA ASN A 61 4.98 -6.23 -2.75
C ASN A 61 4.76 -7.70 -3.11
N HIS A 62 5.73 -8.29 -3.76
CA HIS A 62 5.74 -9.72 -4.07
C HIS A 62 7.20 -10.20 -4.14
N SER A 63 7.43 -11.48 -4.39
CA SER A 63 8.75 -12.09 -4.30
C SER A 63 9.83 -11.45 -5.17
N GLY A 64 9.48 -10.73 -6.21
CA GLY A 64 10.44 -10.03 -7.07
C GLY A 64 10.45 -8.51 -6.91
N ALA A 65 9.60 -7.96 -6.03
CA ALA A 65 9.45 -6.51 -5.90
C ALA A 65 8.92 -6.19 -4.50
N ASN A 66 9.82 -5.96 -3.54
CA ASN A 66 9.47 -5.79 -2.13
C ASN A 66 9.68 -4.36 -1.59
N HIS A 67 9.83 -3.37 -2.49
CA HIS A 67 9.96 -1.96 -2.12
C HIS A 67 8.82 -1.09 -2.67
N ARG A 68 7.67 -1.70 -3.01
CA ARG A 68 6.55 -1.01 -3.64
C ARG A 68 5.56 -0.42 -2.65
N GLY A 69 5.62 -0.84 -1.38
CA GLY A 69 4.80 -0.30 -0.30
C GLY A 69 5.61 0.53 0.67
N LEU A 70 5.28 0.45 1.96
CA LEU A 70 6.02 1.14 3.02
C LEU A 70 7.48 0.73 3.03
N ARG A 71 8.37 1.72 3.15
CA ARG A 71 9.81 1.52 3.27
C ARG A 71 10.28 2.03 4.62
N CYS A 72 11.04 1.22 5.34
CA CYS A 72 11.62 1.63 6.62
C CYS A 72 13.06 2.10 6.42
N ASN A 73 13.71 2.55 7.52
CA ASN A 73 15.09 3.05 7.45
C ASN A 73 16.13 1.96 7.19
N ARG A 74 15.75 0.69 7.22
CA ARG A 74 16.66 -0.43 6.92
C ARG A 74 16.59 -0.87 5.45
N CYS A 75 15.62 -0.36 4.66
CA CYS A 75 15.49 -0.70 3.25
C CYS A 75 16.64 -0.14 2.43
N ASP A 76 17.09 -0.88 1.42
CA ASP A 76 18.21 -0.48 0.57
C ASP A 76 18.03 0.87 -0.09
N LEU A 77 16.78 1.24 -0.40
CA LEU A 77 16.47 2.53 -1.01
C LEU A 77 16.51 3.70 -0.02
N VAL A 78 16.66 3.44 1.27
CA VAL A 78 16.57 4.45 2.32
C VAL A 78 17.82 4.52 3.20
N LYS A 79 18.39 3.36 3.56
CA LYS A 79 19.41 3.24 4.62
C LYS A 79 20.69 4.06 4.37
N ASP A 80 21.05 4.30 3.12
CA ASP A 80 22.30 4.96 2.78
C ASP A 80 22.14 6.44 2.43
N LYS A 81 20.98 7.02 2.75
CA LYS A 81 20.75 8.44 2.49
C LYS A 81 21.51 9.28 3.50
N SER A 82 22.28 10.24 3.02
CA SER A 82 23.08 11.13 3.85
C SER A 82 22.28 12.29 4.46
N SER A 83 21.10 12.53 3.96
CA SER A 83 20.20 13.58 4.47
C SER A 83 18.88 12.93 4.90
N VAL A 84 18.04 13.71 5.58
CA VAL A 84 16.70 13.23 5.93
C VAL A 84 15.95 12.87 4.66
N TYR A 85 15.47 11.63 4.60
CA TYR A 85 14.79 11.10 3.43
C TYR A 85 13.31 10.86 3.76
N LEU A 86 12.45 11.72 3.23
CA LEU A 86 11.01 11.67 3.47
C LEU A 86 10.28 11.50 2.14
N SER A 87 10.10 10.25 1.71
CA SER A 87 9.23 9.95 0.57
C SER A 87 7.86 9.53 1.09
N SER A 88 6.85 9.57 0.23
CA SER A 88 5.52 9.12 0.59
C SER A 88 5.53 7.64 1.00
N HIS A 89 6.41 6.81 0.42
CA HIS A 89 6.56 5.41 0.81
C HIS A 89 7.05 5.27 2.26
N VAL A 90 8.01 6.10 2.68
CA VAL A 90 8.54 6.08 4.04
C VAL A 90 7.48 6.53 5.05
N LEU A 91 6.60 7.44 4.64
CA LEU A 91 5.53 7.97 5.51
C LEU A 91 4.28 7.09 5.54
N GLY A 92 4.28 5.95 4.84
CA GLY A 92 3.12 5.06 4.81
C GLY A 92 1.95 5.61 4.00
N LYS A 93 2.21 6.50 3.04
CA LYS A 93 1.19 7.19 2.25
C LYS A 93 1.21 6.83 0.77
N ALA A 94 2.00 5.87 0.35
CA ALA A 94 2.12 5.50 -1.05
C ALA A 94 2.37 4.01 -1.22
N GLY A 95 1.88 3.48 -2.32
CA GLY A 95 2.16 2.13 -2.77
C GLY A 95 2.07 2.08 -4.28
N ASP A 96 2.91 1.26 -4.89
CA ASP A 96 2.89 1.00 -6.31
C ASP A 96 2.26 -0.37 -6.53
N PHE A 97 1.23 -0.44 -7.39
CA PHE A 97 0.43 -1.64 -7.56
C PHE A 97 0.40 -2.09 -9.00
N THR A 98 0.35 -3.41 -9.18
CA THR A 98 0.01 -4.04 -10.45
C THR A 98 -1.43 -4.53 -10.36
N VAL A 99 -2.24 -4.26 -11.37
CA VAL A 99 -3.64 -4.66 -11.42
C VAL A 99 -3.81 -5.78 -12.44
N LYS A 100 -4.40 -6.89 -12.00
CA LYS A 100 -4.56 -8.07 -12.86
C LYS A 100 -5.44 -7.72 -14.06
N GLY A 101 -4.91 -7.99 -15.26
CA GLY A 101 -5.67 -7.80 -16.51
C GLY A 101 -5.68 -6.38 -17.06
N LEU A 102 -5.01 -5.43 -16.39
CA LEU A 102 -4.93 -4.04 -16.86
C LEU A 102 -3.50 -3.57 -16.96
N THR A 103 -3.24 -2.74 -17.97
CA THR A 103 -1.99 -1.95 -17.99
C THR A 103 -2.10 -0.84 -16.95
N ALA A 104 -0.96 -0.24 -16.58
CA ALA A 104 -0.95 0.90 -15.67
C ALA A 104 -1.80 2.05 -16.20
N GLN A 105 -1.76 2.30 -17.51
CA GLN A 105 -2.53 3.35 -18.13
C GLN A 105 -4.03 3.08 -18.06
N GLU A 106 -4.45 1.84 -18.30
CA GLU A 106 -5.85 1.45 -18.19
C GLU A 106 -6.37 1.59 -16.77
N ALA A 107 -5.58 1.18 -15.79
CA ALA A 107 -5.95 1.31 -14.38
C ALA A 107 -6.11 2.78 -13.99
N ARG A 108 -5.15 3.64 -14.39
CA ARG A 108 -5.22 5.07 -14.11
C ARG A 108 -6.46 5.72 -14.75
N SER A 109 -6.78 5.31 -15.97
CA SER A 109 -7.96 5.84 -16.68
C SER A 109 -9.24 5.49 -15.94
N ARG A 110 -9.38 4.24 -15.47
CA ARG A 110 -10.57 3.83 -14.73
C ARG A 110 -10.72 4.61 -13.43
N ILE A 111 -9.62 4.79 -12.69
CA ILE A 111 -9.65 5.55 -11.44
C ILE A 111 -10.05 6.99 -11.70
N ARG A 112 -9.46 7.61 -12.72
CA ARG A 112 -9.73 9.00 -13.06
C ARG A 112 -11.19 9.21 -13.46
N ASN A 113 -11.77 8.29 -14.21
CA ASN A 113 -13.14 8.41 -14.69
C ASN A 113 -14.18 8.17 -13.61
N MET A 114 -13.81 7.53 -12.51
CA MET A 114 -14.70 7.27 -11.37
C MET A 114 -14.56 8.29 -10.25
N ALA A 115 -13.54 9.14 -10.33
CA ALA A 115 -13.28 10.15 -9.28
C ALA A 115 -14.24 11.34 -9.39
#